data_dcf5e57efb991c338af525acabd29960
#
_entry.id   dcf5e57efb991c338af525acabd29960
#
_cell.length_a   1.000
_cell.length_b   1.000
_cell.length_c   1.000
_cell.angle_alpha   90.00
_cell.angle_beta   90.00
_cell.angle_gamma   90.00
#
_symmetry.space_group_name_H-M   'P 1'
#
loop_
_entity.id
_entity.type
_entity.pdbx_description
1 polymer ?
#
loop_
_entity_poly.entity_id
_entity_poly.type
_entity_poly.pdbx_seq_one_letter_code
_entity_poly.pdbx_strand_id
1 'polypeptide(L)'
;MNRKATCSFFAVSGLCAICIGAAVVTRADENKPKNLDTDPNLAGRWTFDGGTDKSVPDSSRHGRNGTLKGGLSVERDLAPGRAGRALKLDGDDDYVEIGKYKGVTGTRPRTIAAWIKTATSKGEITSWGAEEYGQMCTVGFIQGRVGITPNGGYLYMNEQTSDDKWHHVAVVVEEAELPNLHDNVTLYRDGTLAEIHDIGLLDLWPIETGAVLDVRIGQGFKGLIDDVRIYDRSLSDDEINLLFKH
;
A
#
# COMPACT_ATOMS: atom_id res chain seq x y z
N MET A 1 -6.10 87.69 -9.92
CA MET A 1 -5.24 88.20 -11.02
C MET A 1 -4.51 87.03 -11.62
N ASN A 2 -4.87 86.71 -12.87
CA ASN A 2 -4.01 86.22 -13.97
C ASN A 2 -2.99 85.09 -13.67
N ARG A 3 -2.87 84.06 -14.49
CA ARG A 3 -3.17 83.80 -15.90
C ARG A 3 -3.16 82.31 -16.13
N LYS A 4 -3.93 81.90 -17.14
CA LYS A 4 -3.92 80.56 -17.80
C LYS A 4 -2.58 80.29 -18.49
N ALA A 5 -2.10 79.08 -18.46
CA ALA A 5 -1.22 78.54 -19.52
C ALA A 5 -1.64 77.12 -19.84
N THR A 6 -2.22 77.00 -21.02
CA THR A 6 -2.56 75.75 -21.74
C THR A 6 -1.29 75.16 -22.33
N CYS A 7 -1.01 73.91 -22.15
CA CYS A 7 -0.06 73.17 -22.95
C CYS A 7 -0.64 71.82 -23.36
N SER A 8 -0.98 71.74 -24.64
CA SER A 8 -1.36 70.52 -25.34
C SER A 8 -0.13 69.60 -25.46
N PHE A 9 -0.28 68.35 -25.13
CA PHE A 9 0.67 67.32 -25.56
C PHE A 9 -0.08 66.17 -26.25
N PHE A 10 0.41 65.88 -27.43
CA PHE A 10 -0.05 64.86 -28.34
C PHE A 10 0.02 63.46 -27.75
N ALA A 11 -1.07 62.72 -27.90
CA ALA A 11 -1.08 61.27 -27.65
C ALA A 11 -0.39 60.54 -28.80
N VAL A 12 0.58 59.76 -28.47
CA VAL A 12 1.12 58.72 -29.33
C VAL A 12 0.68 57.39 -28.74
N SER A 13 -0.31 56.78 -29.39
CA SER A 13 -0.82 55.46 -29.08
C SER A 13 0.17 54.39 -29.62
N GLY A 14 0.93 53.80 -28.72
CA GLY A 14 1.69 52.57 -29.00
C GLY A 14 0.91 51.39 -28.46
N LEU A 15 0.16 50.67 -29.29
CA LEU A 15 -0.39 49.38 -28.96
C LEU A 15 0.75 48.34 -28.84
N CYS A 16 1.11 47.98 -27.62
CA CYS A 16 1.95 46.83 -27.38
C CYS A 16 1.01 45.61 -27.19
N ALA A 17 0.81 44.82 -28.24
CA ALA A 17 0.08 43.57 -28.17
C ALA A 17 0.95 42.55 -27.39
N ILE A 18 0.65 42.38 -26.12
CA ILE A 18 1.19 41.24 -25.33
C ILE A 18 0.41 40.01 -25.76
N CYS A 19 1.01 39.19 -26.63
CA CYS A 19 0.52 37.84 -26.88
C CYS A 19 0.80 37.00 -25.63
N ILE A 20 -0.20 36.90 -24.76
CA ILE A 20 -0.22 35.88 -23.70
C ILE A 20 -0.55 34.56 -24.41
N GLY A 21 0.49 33.81 -24.74
CA GLY A 21 0.35 32.41 -25.15
C GLY A 21 -0.21 31.62 -23.98
N ALA A 22 -1.50 31.41 -23.96
CA ALA A 22 -2.10 30.41 -23.10
C ALA A 22 -1.56 29.05 -23.55
N ALA A 23 -0.64 28.48 -22.77
CA ALA A 23 -0.29 27.10 -22.92
C ALA A 23 -1.56 26.29 -22.63
N VAL A 24 -2.16 25.76 -23.68
CA VAL A 24 -3.19 24.74 -23.56
C VAL A 24 -2.51 23.50 -22.99
N VAL A 25 -2.52 23.36 -21.68
CA VAL A 25 -2.22 22.09 -21.03
C VAL A 25 -3.34 21.15 -21.46
N THR A 26 -3.07 20.34 -22.45
CA THR A 26 -3.99 19.30 -22.89
C THR A 26 -4.17 18.32 -21.72
N ARG A 27 -5.33 18.38 -21.07
CA ARG A 27 -5.87 17.35 -20.17
C ARG A 27 -6.16 16.08 -20.98
N ALA A 28 -5.12 15.38 -21.40
CA ALA A 28 -5.26 14.22 -22.29
C ALA A 28 -5.01 12.89 -21.59
N ASP A 29 -4.85 12.85 -20.24
CA ASP A 29 -4.48 11.59 -19.56
C ASP A 29 -5.37 11.19 -18.37
N GLU A 30 -6.42 11.93 -18.05
CA GLU A 30 -7.32 11.61 -16.92
C GLU A 30 -8.29 10.45 -17.18
N ASN A 31 -8.34 9.89 -18.39
CA ASN A 31 -9.39 8.91 -18.78
C ASN A 31 -8.84 7.54 -19.24
N LYS A 32 -7.55 7.27 -19.05
CA LYS A 32 -7.01 5.94 -19.29
C LYS A 32 -7.12 5.16 -17.98
N PRO A 33 -7.74 3.96 -17.97
CA PRO A 33 -7.77 3.15 -16.75
C PRO A 33 -6.34 2.96 -16.27
N LYS A 34 -6.07 3.37 -15.03
CA LYS A 34 -4.75 3.23 -14.41
C LYS A 34 -4.44 1.74 -14.33
N ASN A 35 -3.38 1.31 -15.00
CA ASN A 35 -2.88 -0.06 -14.86
C ASN A 35 -1.95 -0.11 -13.64
N LEU A 36 -2.48 -0.56 -12.52
CA LEU A 36 -1.76 -0.64 -11.26
C LEU A 36 -0.66 -1.70 -11.26
N ASP A 37 -0.71 -2.68 -12.19
CA ASP A 37 0.33 -3.70 -12.36
C ASP A 37 1.63 -3.13 -12.96
N THR A 38 1.53 -2.00 -13.66
CA THR A 38 2.66 -1.29 -14.28
C THR A 38 2.94 0.06 -13.64
N ASP A 39 2.34 0.34 -12.49
CA ASP A 39 2.56 1.57 -11.74
C ASP A 39 4.05 1.69 -11.37
N PRO A 40 4.70 2.84 -11.63
CA PRO A 40 6.10 3.05 -11.29
C PRO A 40 6.40 2.93 -9.78
N ASN A 41 5.40 3.12 -8.94
CA ASN A 41 5.49 3.00 -7.49
C ASN A 41 5.10 1.60 -6.96
N LEU A 42 4.80 0.63 -7.85
CA LEU A 42 4.63 -0.76 -7.43
C LEU A 42 6.00 -1.34 -7.01
N ALA A 43 6.24 -1.34 -5.71
CA ALA A 43 7.52 -1.75 -5.13
C ALA A 43 7.71 -3.27 -5.09
N GLY A 44 6.63 -4.06 -5.09
CA GLY A 44 6.68 -5.52 -5.17
C GLY A 44 5.29 -6.12 -5.35
N ARG A 45 5.23 -7.26 -6.08
CA ARG A 45 3.99 -8.02 -6.30
C ARG A 45 4.26 -9.52 -6.36
N TRP A 46 3.59 -10.28 -5.52
CA TRP A 46 3.72 -11.75 -5.47
C TRP A 46 2.35 -12.39 -5.66
N THR A 47 2.15 -12.93 -6.89
CA THR A 47 0.88 -13.56 -7.32
C THR A 47 0.81 -15.04 -6.98
N PHE A 48 1.92 -15.65 -6.60
CA PHE A 48 2.04 -17.09 -6.33
C PHE A 48 1.60 -18.02 -7.49
N ASP A 49 1.44 -17.51 -8.71
CA ASP A 49 1.03 -18.29 -9.88
C ASP A 49 2.09 -19.26 -10.34
N GLY A 50 3.31 -19.12 -9.89
CA GLY A 50 4.42 -19.96 -10.25
C GLY A 50 5.58 -19.85 -9.27
N GLY A 51 6.66 -20.50 -9.65
CA GLY A 51 7.91 -20.52 -8.90
C GLY A 51 8.72 -21.74 -9.23
N THR A 52 9.90 -21.82 -8.67
CA THR A 52 10.80 -22.96 -8.81
C THR A 52 11.39 -23.29 -7.45
N ASP A 53 11.36 -24.60 -7.08
CA ASP A 53 11.90 -25.08 -5.82
C ASP A 53 11.34 -24.28 -4.62
N LYS A 54 12.16 -23.43 -4.02
CA LYS A 54 11.80 -22.59 -2.87
C LYS A 54 11.68 -21.10 -3.20
N SER A 55 11.52 -20.76 -4.47
CA SER A 55 11.45 -19.36 -4.93
C SER A 55 10.11 -19.05 -5.58
N VAL A 56 9.49 -17.96 -5.16
CA VAL A 56 8.30 -17.37 -5.80
C VAL A 56 8.68 -16.04 -6.47
N PRO A 57 8.27 -15.80 -7.73
CA PRO A 57 8.67 -14.63 -8.47
C PRO A 57 7.98 -13.36 -7.96
N ASP A 58 8.70 -12.25 -8.00
CA ASP A 58 8.14 -10.90 -7.96
C ASP A 58 7.67 -10.52 -9.38
N SER A 59 6.37 -10.30 -9.52
CA SER A 59 5.73 -9.89 -10.77
C SER A 59 5.84 -8.40 -11.05
N SER A 60 6.47 -7.62 -10.15
CA SER A 60 6.81 -6.23 -10.40
C SER A 60 8.10 -6.12 -11.24
N ARG A 61 8.47 -4.89 -11.61
CA ARG A 61 9.72 -4.63 -12.35
C ARG A 61 11.01 -4.78 -11.52
N HIS A 62 10.91 -5.02 -10.22
CA HIS A 62 12.06 -4.97 -9.30
C HIS A 62 12.78 -6.31 -9.12
N GLY A 63 12.12 -7.44 -9.47
CA GLY A 63 12.72 -8.77 -9.36
C GLY A 63 13.04 -9.21 -7.93
N ARG A 64 12.26 -8.74 -6.96
CA ARG A 64 12.39 -9.06 -5.53
C ARG A 64 11.74 -10.40 -5.23
N ASN A 65 12.31 -11.47 -5.77
CA ASN A 65 11.77 -12.82 -5.59
C ASN A 65 11.75 -13.22 -4.12
N GLY A 66 10.68 -13.90 -3.73
CA GLY A 66 10.52 -14.43 -2.38
C GLY A 66 11.16 -15.81 -2.23
N THR A 67 11.68 -16.09 -1.05
CA THR A 67 12.18 -17.41 -0.65
C THR A 67 11.22 -18.03 0.34
N LEU A 68 10.72 -19.23 0.03
CA LEU A 68 9.85 -20.02 0.89
C LEU A 68 10.62 -20.54 2.12
N LYS A 69 10.08 -20.34 3.32
CA LYS A 69 10.65 -20.75 4.62
C LYS A 69 9.70 -21.72 5.34
N GLY A 70 10.14 -22.27 6.47
CA GLY A 70 9.31 -23.13 7.33
C GLY A 70 8.98 -24.50 6.73
N GLY A 71 9.69 -24.92 5.70
CA GLY A 71 9.39 -26.19 5.03
C GLY A 71 8.51 -26.08 3.78
N LEU A 72 8.01 -24.88 3.44
CA LEU A 72 7.22 -24.63 2.24
C LEU A 72 7.93 -25.07 0.95
N SER A 73 7.15 -25.53 -0.03
CA SER A 73 7.59 -25.82 -1.40
C SER A 73 6.53 -25.43 -2.43
N VAL A 74 6.97 -25.01 -3.59
CA VAL A 74 6.08 -24.60 -4.70
C VAL A 74 5.14 -25.76 -5.12
N GLU A 75 5.63 -27.00 -5.12
CA GLU A 75 4.85 -28.16 -5.58
C GLU A 75 3.71 -28.52 -4.62
N ARG A 76 3.93 -28.37 -3.31
CA ARG A 76 2.99 -28.81 -2.27
C ARG A 76 2.08 -27.70 -1.78
N ASP A 77 2.62 -26.48 -1.67
CA ASP A 77 2.00 -25.42 -0.88
C ASP A 77 1.47 -24.26 -1.73
N LEU A 78 1.47 -24.39 -3.05
CA LEU A 78 0.68 -23.55 -3.95
C LEU A 78 -0.64 -24.23 -4.28
N ALA A 79 -1.76 -23.66 -3.83
CA ALA A 79 -3.13 -24.14 -4.02
C ALA A 79 -3.90 -23.28 -5.04
N PRO A 80 -5.10 -23.65 -5.47
CA PRO A 80 -5.98 -22.76 -6.24
C PRO A 80 -6.25 -21.44 -5.48
N GLY A 81 -5.97 -20.31 -6.14
CA GLY A 81 -6.04 -18.96 -5.60
C GLY A 81 -7.35 -18.25 -5.88
N ARG A 82 -7.37 -16.96 -5.56
CA ARG A 82 -8.44 -16.04 -5.98
C ARG A 82 -8.40 -15.84 -7.49
N ALA A 83 -7.18 -15.70 -8.02
CA ALA A 83 -6.86 -15.83 -9.43
C ALA A 83 -5.64 -16.75 -9.54
N GLY A 84 -5.61 -17.67 -10.50
CA GLY A 84 -4.48 -18.59 -10.62
C GLY A 84 -4.22 -19.43 -9.37
N ARG A 85 -3.07 -19.23 -8.72
CA ARG A 85 -2.63 -19.95 -7.54
C ARG A 85 -2.42 -19.01 -6.34
N ALA A 86 -2.48 -19.55 -5.14
CA ALA A 86 -2.24 -18.86 -3.87
C ALA A 86 -1.27 -19.66 -3.00
N LEU A 87 -0.57 -18.98 -2.12
CA LEU A 87 0.27 -19.59 -1.11
C LEU A 87 -0.59 -20.14 0.04
N LYS A 88 -0.45 -21.43 0.33
CA LYS A 88 -1.07 -22.09 1.47
C LYS A 88 -0.09 -22.15 2.64
N LEU A 89 -0.52 -21.65 3.79
CA LEU A 89 0.25 -21.52 5.01
C LEU A 89 -0.42 -22.31 6.14
N ASP A 90 0.35 -22.92 7.01
CA ASP A 90 -0.14 -23.79 8.09
C ASP A 90 -0.40 -23.03 9.41
N GLY A 91 0.14 -21.81 9.53
CA GLY A 91 0.00 -20.96 10.72
C GLY A 91 1.03 -21.18 11.80
N ASP A 92 2.09 -21.89 11.50
CA ASP A 92 3.17 -22.23 12.45
C ASP A 92 4.48 -21.52 12.04
N ASP A 93 5.36 -22.17 11.30
CA ASP A 93 6.69 -21.62 10.93
C ASP A 93 6.80 -21.23 9.44
N ASP A 94 5.73 -21.40 8.69
CA ASP A 94 5.64 -21.08 7.26
C ASP A 94 5.60 -19.57 7.00
N TYR A 95 6.45 -19.08 6.08
CA TYR A 95 6.39 -17.71 5.53
C TYR A 95 7.24 -17.57 4.26
N VAL A 96 7.09 -16.44 3.57
CA VAL A 96 7.98 -16.04 2.47
C VAL A 96 8.85 -14.88 2.92
N GLU A 97 10.15 -14.96 2.70
CA GLU A 97 11.11 -13.90 2.97
C GLU A 97 11.54 -13.24 1.65
N ILE A 98 11.39 -11.92 1.56
CA ILE A 98 11.86 -11.13 0.41
C ILE A 98 13.25 -10.59 0.74
N GLY A 99 14.25 -11.44 0.58
CA GLY A 99 15.62 -11.14 1.02
C GLY A 99 16.19 -9.85 0.42
N LYS A 100 16.85 -9.04 1.26
CA LYS A 100 17.43 -7.73 0.94
C LYS A 100 16.41 -6.64 0.60
N TYR A 101 15.13 -6.86 0.81
CA TYR A 101 14.11 -5.84 0.66
C TYR A 101 13.52 -5.45 2.02
N LYS A 102 13.79 -4.23 2.46
CA LYS A 102 13.38 -3.67 3.75
C LYS A 102 11.99 -3.01 3.71
N GLY A 103 11.22 -3.23 2.64
CA GLY A 103 9.94 -2.58 2.44
C GLY A 103 10.04 -1.07 2.23
N VAL A 104 8.95 -0.38 2.51
CA VAL A 104 8.91 1.09 2.55
C VAL A 104 9.26 1.53 3.97
N THR A 105 10.38 2.23 4.12
CA THR A 105 10.96 2.61 5.42
C THR A 105 10.76 4.10 5.74
N GLY A 106 10.95 4.48 7.01
CA GLY A 106 10.74 5.83 7.51
C GLY A 106 9.26 6.20 7.50
N THR A 107 9.00 7.49 7.29
CA THR A 107 7.66 8.10 7.29
C THR A 107 6.98 8.08 5.92
N ARG A 108 7.62 7.48 4.90
CA ARG A 108 7.13 7.51 3.51
C ARG A 108 5.74 6.87 3.37
N PRO A 109 4.88 7.44 2.48
CA PRO A 109 3.57 6.89 2.18
C PRO A 109 3.71 5.49 1.58
N ARG A 110 2.72 4.65 1.83
CA ARG A 110 2.70 3.27 1.32
C ARG A 110 1.30 2.70 1.25
N THR A 111 1.14 1.73 0.37
CA THR A 111 -0.06 0.90 0.33
C THR A 111 0.34 -0.57 0.34
N ILE A 112 -0.31 -1.36 1.17
CA ILE A 112 -0.20 -2.81 1.21
C ILE A 112 -1.56 -3.37 0.85
N ALA A 113 -1.63 -4.33 -0.08
CA ALA A 113 -2.86 -5.00 -0.44
C ALA A 113 -2.61 -6.50 -0.64
N ALA A 114 -3.60 -7.32 -0.32
CA ALA A 114 -3.55 -8.76 -0.53
C ALA A 114 -4.97 -9.36 -0.59
N TRP A 115 -5.09 -10.50 -1.26
CA TRP A 115 -6.22 -11.39 -1.08
C TRP A 115 -5.90 -12.43 -0.01
N ILE A 116 -6.83 -12.63 0.92
CA ILE A 116 -6.70 -13.63 1.99
C ILE A 116 -7.94 -14.52 2.06
N LYS A 117 -7.71 -15.79 2.43
CA LYS A 117 -8.79 -16.72 2.78
C LYS A 117 -8.37 -17.53 3.98
N THR A 118 -9.08 -17.38 5.09
CA THR A 118 -8.75 -18.06 6.36
C THR A 118 -9.99 -18.29 7.22
N ALA A 119 -9.96 -19.36 7.99
CA ALA A 119 -10.93 -19.64 9.06
C ALA A 119 -10.36 -19.31 10.46
N THR A 120 -9.13 -18.77 10.52
CA THR A 120 -8.48 -18.35 11.76
C THR A 120 -8.21 -16.86 11.76
N SER A 121 -8.16 -16.25 12.93
CA SER A 121 -7.96 -14.82 13.10
C SER A 121 -6.60 -14.53 13.75
N LYS A 122 -5.52 -15.11 13.16
CA LYS A 122 -4.15 -14.99 13.64
C LYS A 122 -3.17 -14.86 12.49
N GLY A 123 -1.98 -14.32 12.81
CA GLY A 123 -0.84 -14.25 11.91
C GLY A 123 -0.76 -12.96 11.11
N GLU A 124 0.35 -12.80 10.46
CA GLU A 124 0.70 -11.63 9.66
C GLU A 124 0.43 -11.90 8.19
N ILE A 125 -0.15 -10.94 7.51
CA ILE A 125 -0.26 -10.96 6.05
C ILE A 125 1.08 -10.55 5.46
N THR A 126 1.65 -9.45 5.99
CA THR A 126 3.02 -9.02 5.66
C THR A 126 3.59 -8.17 6.80
N SER A 127 4.93 -8.25 6.97
CA SER A 127 5.63 -7.45 7.98
C SER A 127 7.07 -7.13 7.55
N TRP A 128 7.57 -6.00 8.04
CA TRP A 128 8.98 -5.57 7.97
C TRP A 128 9.25 -4.44 8.96
N GLY A 129 10.51 -4.02 9.10
CA GLY A 129 10.87 -2.88 9.94
C GLY A 129 11.94 -3.19 10.96
N ALA A 130 11.81 -2.66 12.18
CA ALA A 130 12.63 -2.97 13.34
C ALA A 130 11.73 -3.22 14.56
N GLU A 131 12.13 -4.12 15.45
CA GLU A 131 11.35 -4.51 16.65
C GLU A 131 11.41 -3.44 17.75
N GLU A 132 11.28 -2.18 17.35
CA GLU A 132 11.23 -0.99 18.21
C GLU A 132 9.87 -0.31 18.10
N TYR A 133 9.49 0.51 19.07
CA TYR A 133 8.22 1.23 19.05
C TYR A 133 8.14 2.20 17.86
N GLY A 134 7.04 2.17 17.13
CA GLY A 134 6.82 2.98 15.91
C GLY A 134 7.56 2.47 14.67
N GLN A 135 8.44 1.46 14.78
CA GLN A 135 9.35 1.08 13.71
C GLN A 135 8.99 -0.22 12.97
N MET A 136 7.90 -0.89 13.32
CA MET A 136 7.36 -1.99 12.53
C MET A 136 6.33 -1.51 11.52
N CYS A 137 6.17 -2.27 10.45
CA CYS A 137 5.01 -2.24 9.59
C CYS A 137 4.47 -3.66 9.52
N THR A 138 3.55 -4.00 10.40
CA THR A 138 2.92 -5.31 10.45
C THR A 138 1.45 -5.17 10.09
N VAL A 139 1.07 -5.75 8.96
CA VAL A 139 -0.33 -5.90 8.53
C VAL A 139 -0.75 -7.34 8.77
N GLY A 140 -1.80 -7.54 9.56
CA GLY A 140 -2.25 -8.87 9.94
C GLY A 140 -3.42 -8.84 10.92
N PHE A 141 -3.62 -9.95 11.62
CA PHE A 141 -4.70 -10.06 12.61
C PHE A 141 -4.29 -9.48 13.96
N ILE A 142 -5.03 -8.47 14.39
CA ILE A 142 -4.92 -7.81 15.69
C ILE A 142 -6.26 -8.02 16.41
N GLN A 143 -6.23 -8.65 17.57
CA GLN A 143 -7.44 -8.99 18.33
C GLN A 143 -8.54 -9.70 17.48
N GLY A 144 -8.11 -10.50 16.52
CA GLY A 144 -9.00 -11.26 15.67
C GLY A 144 -9.50 -10.54 14.41
N ARG A 145 -9.03 -9.34 14.12
CA ARG A 145 -9.41 -8.51 12.97
C ARG A 145 -8.19 -8.02 12.20
N VAL A 146 -8.33 -7.83 10.90
CA VAL A 146 -7.23 -7.31 10.08
C VAL A 146 -6.98 -5.84 10.39
N GLY A 147 -5.71 -5.51 10.52
CA GLY A 147 -5.25 -4.15 10.78
C GLY A 147 -3.77 -3.98 10.61
N ILE A 148 -3.24 -2.90 11.17
CA ILE A 148 -1.82 -2.55 11.16
C ILE A 148 -1.32 -2.20 12.57
N THR A 149 -0.08 -2.58 12.87
CA THR A 149 0.66 -2.11 14.05
C THR A 149 2.07 -1.68 13.66
N PRO A 150 2.52 -0.50 14.12
CA PRO A 150 3.92 -0.10 14.02
C PRO A 150 4.78 -0.59 15.20
N ASN A 151 4.28 -1.49 16.04
CA ASN A 151 4.76 -1.82 17.38
C ASN A 151 4.56 -0.64 18.37
N GLY A 152 3.68 -0.83 19.36
CA GLY A 152 3.34 0.21 20.35
C GLY A 152 2.06 1.00 20.07
N GLY A 153 1.21 0.49 19.21
CA GLY A 153 -0.14 0.95 18.88
C GLY A 153 -0.73 0.06 17.82
N TYR A 154 -2.00 0.19 17.55
CA TYR A 154 -2.66 -0.59 16.50
C TYR A 154 -3.93 0.08 15.99
N LEU A 155 -4.29 -0.26 14.77
CA LEU A 155 -5.54 0.09 14.13
C LEU A 155 -6.08 -1.14 13.44
N TYR A 156 -7.35 -1.52 13.64
CA TYR A 156 -7.94 -2.65 12.94
C TYR A 156 -9.40 -2.39 12.56
N MET A 157 -9.83 -3.07 11.50
CA MET A 157 -11.20 -2.92 10.97
C MET A 157 -12.24 -3.60 11.88
N ASN A 158 -13.48 -3.12 11.81
CA ASN A 158 -14.58 -3.72 12.55
C ASN A 158 -15.03 -5.06 11.95
N GLU A 159 -14.93 -5.19 10.63
CA GLU A 159 -15.40 -6.36 9.91
C GLU A 159 -14.49 -7.57 10.13
N GLN A 160 -15.10 -8.74 10.19
CA GLN A 160 -14.38 -10.00 10.25
C GLN A 160 -14.05 -10.52 8.86
N THR A 161 -12.85 -11.10 8.73
CA THR A 161 -12.32 -11.68 7.49
C THR A 161 -11.88 -13.14 7.65
N SER A 162 -12.25 -13.75 8.79
CA SER A 162 -11.90 -15.15 9.14
C SER A 162 -13.08 -16.11 8.97
N ASP A 163 -13.82 -15.99 7.86
CA ASP A 163 -15.04 -16.76 7.56
C ASP A 163 -14.82 -17.83 6.46
N ASP A 164 -13.55 -18.15 6.17
CA ASP A 164 -13.13 -19.08 5.10
C ASP A 164 -13.58 -18.66 3.68
N LYS A 165 -13.77 -17.36 3.47
CA LYS A 165 -13.98 -16.79 2.13
C LYS A 165 -12.82 -15.91 1.72
N TRP A 166 -12.72 -15.64 0.42
CA TRP A 166 -11.76 -14.67 -0.10
C TRP A 166 -12.18 -13.24 0.24
N HIS A 167 -11.26 -12.51 0.86
CA HIS A 167 -11.38 -11.09 1.11
C HIS A 167 -10.16 -10.35 0.57
N HIS A 168 -10.40 -9.24 -0.10
CA HIS A 168 -9.37 -8.28 -0.42
C HIS A 168 -9.20 -7.35 0.77
N VAL A 169 -7.99 -7.23 1.27
CA VAL A 169 -7.65 -6.30 2.34
C VAL A 169 -6.58 -5.34 1.89
N ALA A 170 -6.71 -4.07 2.25
CA ALA A 170 -5.65 -3.11 1.98
C ALA A 170 -5.47 -2.13 3.14
N VAL A 171 -4.24 -1.66 3.30
CA VAL A 171 -3.82 -0.65 4.26
C VAL A 171 -3.10 0.45 3.50
N VAL A 172 -3.56 1.67 3.66
CA VAL A 172 -2.94 2.87 3.10
C VAL A 172 -2.38 3.70 4.25
N VAL A 173 -1.09 4.05 4.17
CA VAL A 173 -0.46 5.05 5.02
C VAL A 173 -0.20 6.26 4.14
N GLU A 174 -0.80 7.40 4.51
CA GLU A 174 -0.70 8.65 3.78
C GLU A 174 0.62 9.37 4.05
N GLU A 175 0.97 10.30 3.15
CA GLU A 175 2.15 11.13 3.30
C GLU A 175 1.93 12.16 4.43
N ALA A 176 2.85 12.14 5.41
CA ALA A 176 2.90 13.13 6.48
C ALA A 176 4.33 13.23 7.00
N GLU A 177 4.67 14.32 7.65
CA GLU A 177 5.99 14.49 8.30
C GLU A 177 6.18 13.47 9.43
N LEU A 178 5.17 13.29 10.26
CA LEU A 178 5.10 12.29 11.33
C LEU A 178 3.76 11.56 11.26
N PRO A 179 3.61 10.59 10.34
CA PRO A 179 2.35 9.87 10.20
C PRO A 179 2.03 9.06 11.45
N ASN A 180 0.76 9.06 11.84
CA ASN A 180 0.25 8.27 12.95
C ASN A 180 -0.92 7.39 12.50
N LEU A 181 -1.31 6.44 13.35
CA LEU A 181 -2.37 5.49 13.00
C LEU A 181 -3.75 6.16 12.86
N HIS A 182 -4.01 7.21 13.64
CA HIS A 182 -5.32 7.86 13.67
C HIS A 182 -5.58 8.73 12.43
N ASP A 183 -4.63 9.60 12.11
CA ASP A 183 -4.85 10.64 11.09
C ASP A 183 -4.43 10.21 9.68
N ASN A 184 -3.49 9.23 9.57
CA ASN A 184 -2.80 8.95 8.32
C ASN A 184 -2.91 7.50 7.86
N VAL A 185 -3.73 6.67 8.52
CA VAL A 185 -3.94 5.28 8.11
C VAL A 185 -5.40 5.01 7.77
N THR A 186 -5.61 4.41 6.61
CA THR A 186 -6.92 3.99 6.13
C THR A 186 -6.91 2.49 5.84
N LEU A 187 -7.95 1.78 6.27
CA LEU A 187 -8.14 0.35 6.03
C LEU A 187 -9.26 0.12 5.03
N TYR A 188 -9.08 -0.90 4.18
CA TYR A 188 -10.08 -1.29 3.17
C TYR A 188 -10.35 -2.78 3.22
N ARG A 189 -11.62 -3.12 3.05
CA ARG A 189 -12.08 -4.49 2.86
C ARG A 189 -12.93 -4.58 1.59
N ASP A 190 -12.62 -5.56 0.76
CA ASP A 190 -13.36 -5.84 -0.48
C ASP A 190 -13.56 -4.60 -1.37
N GLY A 191 -12.48 -3.80 -1.49
CA GLY A 191 -12.42 -2.61 -2.33
C GLY A 191 -13.13 -1.38 -1.77
N THR A 192 -13.63 -1.41 -0.55
CA THR A 192 -14.34 -0.30 0.11
C THR A 192 -13.69 0.06 1.44
N LEU A 193 -13.87 1.31 1.86
CA LEU A 193 -13.42 1.81 3.15
C LEU A 193 -14.01 0.94 4.28
N ALA A 194 -13.16 0.45 5.18
CA ALA A 194 -13.56 -0.32 6.34
C ALA A 194 -13.88 0.59 7.53
N GLU A 195 -14.86 0.19 8.35
CA GLU A 195 -15.05 0.82 9.64
C GLU A 195 -13.93 0.44 10.61
N ILE A 196 -13.46 1.40 11.38
CA ILE A 196 -12.43 1.16 12.40
C ILE A 196 -13.09 0.67 13.68
N HIS A 197 -12.65 -0.48 14.18
CA HIS A 197 -13.18 -1.07 15.40
C HIS A 197 -12.53 -0.47 16.65
N ASP A 198 -11.19 -0.40 16.65
CA ASP A 198 -10.42 0.13 17.76
C ASP A 198 -9.09 0.68 17.23
N ILE A 199 -8.65 1.75 17.83
CA ILE A 199 -7.43 2.45 17.46
C ILE A 199 -6.29 2.30 18.47
N GLY A 200 -6.55 1.70 19.61
CA GLY A 200 -5.53 1.40 20.61
C GLY A 200 -4.71 2.63 21.09
N LEU A 201 -3.44 2.42 21.28
CA LEU A 201 -2.50 3.45 21.77
C LEU A 201 -1.88 4.25 20.61
N LEU A 202 -2.69 4.95 19.82
CA LEU A 202 -2.30 5.50 18.52
C LEU A 202 -1.25 6.59 18.54
N ASP A 203 -1.45 7.56 19.42
CA ASP A 203 -0.72 8.84 19.37
C ASP A 203 0.59 8.80 20.14
N LEU A 204 0.96 7.63 20.67
CA LEU A 204 2.20 7.49 21.45
C LEU A 204 3.44 7.41 20.54
N TRP A 205 3.29 6.89 19.32
CA TRP A 205 4.42 6.60 18.44
C TRP A 205 4.05 6.89 16.99
N PRO A 206 4.78 7.81 16.33
CA PRO A 206 4.63 7.99 14.88
C PRO A 206 5.07 6.72 14.12
N ILE A 207 4.57 6.56 12.91
CA ILE A 207 4.98 5.48 12.02
C ILE A 207 6.31 5.85 11.35
N GLU A 208 7.41 5.32 11.88
CA GLU A 208 8.77 5.59 11.40
C GLU A 208 9.50 4.28 11.12
N THR A 209 8.98 3.52 10.16
CA THR A 209 9.36 2.14 9.89
C THR A 209 10.87 1.97 9.70
N GLY A 210 11.49 1.12 10.52
CA GLY A 210 12.91 0.81 10.48
C GLY A 210 13.34 0.00 9.25
N ALA A 211 14.64 -0.27 9.14
CA ALA A 211 15.24 -0.98 8.00
C ALA A 211 16.08 -2.20 8.45
N VAL A 212 15.66 -2.89 9.50
CA VAL A 212 16.39 -4.05 10.07
C VAL A 212 15.92 -5.37 9.46
N LEU A 213 14.62 -5.64 9.52
CA LEU A 213 14.03 -6.87 9.01
C LEU A 213 13.70 -6.75 7.52
N ASP A 214 13.91 -7.83 6.79
CA ASP A 214 13.41 -7.95 5.41
C ASP A 214 11.89 -8.16 5.41
N VAL A 215 11.25 -7.84 4.27
CA VAL A 215 9.81 -8.09 4.11
C VAL A 215 9.52 -9.58 4.23
N ARG A 216 8.52 -9.91 5.04
CA ARG A 216 7.96 -11.25 5.21
C ARG A 216 6.50 -11.26 4.82
N ILE A 217 6.04 -12.38 4.26
CA ILE A 217 4.64 -12.62 3.90
C ILE A 217 4.18 -13.89 4.58
N GLY A 218 3.10 -13.81 5.36
CA GLY A 218 2.39 -14.96 5.89
C GLY A 218 2.91 -15.53 7.22
N GLN A 219 3.75 -14.82 7.97
CA GLN A 219 4.30 -15.36 9.21
C GLN A 219 3.21 -15.64 10.25
N GLY A 220 3.11 -16.91 10.70
CA GLY A 220 2.09 -17.35 11.64
C GLY A 220 0.65 -17.30 11.11
N PHE A 221 0.46 -17.03 9.81
CA PHE A 221 -0.84 -17.01 9.15
C PHE A 221 -1.25 -18.43 8.76
N LYS A 222 -2.50 -18.80 9.02
CA LYS A 222 -3.08 -20.08 8.60
C LYS A 222 -4.18 -19.88 7.59
N GLY A 223 -3.95 -20.33 6.34
CA GLY A 223 -4.91 -20.15 5.27
C GLY A 223 -4.24 -19.95 3.92
N LEU A 224 -4.88 -19.17 3.05
CA LEU A 224 -4.38 -18.84 1.72
C LEU A 224 -4.13 -17.34 1.62
N ILE A 225 -2.99 -16.97 1.04
CA ILE A 225 -2.66 -15.58 0.69
C ILE A 225 -2.38 -15.54 -0.82
N ASP A 226 -2.91 -14.51 -1.50
CA ASP A 226 -2.77 -14.32 -2.93
C ASP A 226 -2.57 -12.85 -3.29
N ASP A 227 -1.90 -12.59 -4.41
CA ASP A 227 -1.68 -11.27 -5.01
C ASP A 227 -1.26 -10.18 -4.01
N VAL A 228 -0.20 -10.45 -3.24
CA VAL A 228 0.37 -9.48 -2.29
C VAL A 228 1.05 -8.37 -3.04
N ARG A 229 0.69 -7.12 -2.74
CA ARG A 229 1.21 -5.91 -3.39
C ARG A 229 1.72 -4.92 -2.35
N ILE A 230 2.85 -4.30 -2.63
CA ILE A 230 3.39 -3.17 -1.86
C ILE A 230 3.65 -2.03 -2.84
N TYR A 231 3.05 -0.87 -2.58
CA TYR A 231 3.33 0.39 -3.28
C TYR A 231 4.06 1.35 -2.35
N ASP A 232 5.01 2.13 -2.89
CA ASP A 232 5.70 3.20 -2.17
C ASP A 232 5.01 4.56 -2.33
N ARG A 233 3.70 4.53 -2.46
CA ARG A 233 2.75 5.65 -2.41
C ARG A 233 1.42 5.25 -1.78
N SER A 234 0.64 6.23 -1.36
CA SER A 234 -0.77 6.04 -1.04
C SER A 234 -1.58 5.84 -2.33
N LEU A 235 -2.45 4.82 -2.35
CA LEU A 235 -3.47 4.60 -3.37
C LEU A 235 -4.76 5.28 -2.95
N SER A 236 -5.51 5.81 -3.93
CA SER A 236 -6.84 6.36 -3.70
C SER A 236 -7.90 5.26 -3.57
N ASP A 237 -9.09 5.61 -3.05
CA ASP A 237 -10.25 4.72 -2.93
C ASP A 237 -10.58 4.03 -4.26
N ASP A 238 -10.56 4.79 -5.36
CA ASP A 238 -10.82 4.26 -6.70
C ASP A 238 -9.75 3.26 -7.13
N GLU A 239 -8.48 3.50 -6.80
CA GLU A 239 -7.38 2.58 -7.08
C GLU A 239 -7.48 1.30 -6.25
N ILE A 240 -7.84 1.39 -4.97
CA ILE A 240 -8.12 0.21 -4.13
C ILE A 240 -9.32 -0.59 -4.68
N ASN A 241 -10.38 0.09 -5.11
CA ASN A 241 -11.52 -0.58 -5.74
C ASN A 241 -11.16 -1.25 -7.08
N LEU A 242 -10.21 -0.68 -7.84
CA LEU A 242 -9.66 -1.33 -9.03
C LEU A 242 -8.89 -2.60 -8.68
N LEU A 243 -8.05 -2.61 -7.64
CA LEU A 243 -7.33 -3.82 -7.19
C LEU A 243 -8.30 -4.94 -6.79
N PHE A 244 -9.38 -4.61 -6.11
CA PHE A 244 -10.41 -5.59 -5.72
C PHE A 244 -11.12 -6.22 -6.92
N LYS A 245 -11.32 -5.47 -8.02
CA LYS A 245 -12.03 -5.94 -9.22
C LYS A 245 -11.17 -6.79 -10.16
N HIS A 246 -9.87 -6.76 -10.00
CA HIS A 246 -8.91 -7.58 -10.73
C HIS A 246 -8.72 -8.94 -10.05
#